data_e1a1e83694a6e52030101b5669928c1f
#
_entry.id   e1a1e83694a6e52030101b5669928c1f
#
_cell.length_a   1.000
_cell.length_b   1.000
_cell.length_c   1.000
_cell.angle_alpha   90.00
_cell.angle_beta   90.00
_cell.angle_gamma   90.00
#
_symmetry.space_group_name_H-M   'P 1'
#
loop_
_entity.id
_entity.type
_entity.pdbx_description
1 polymer ?
#
loop_
_entity_poly.entity_id
_entity_poly.type
_entity_poly.pdbx_seq_one_letter_code
_entity_poly.pdbx_strand_id
1 'polypeptide(L)'
;NGKVLRSHPFAAVTWATHVDLETGRPVENPAGDYTENGAWVLPGPLGAHNWQAMSIDLEAGLAYIPTQENPFFYAIQEDYKKTGVFKWTPGQWNMGIEMSSLAQNILNNLESQPKPGGFLKAFDPLTGETKWSVPIPHYWNGGFLGTAGGLVFQGDALGMFSAYDKETGERLWEFNTYTSMLAPPI
;
A
#
# COMPACT_ATOMS: atom_id res chain seq x y z
N ASN A 1 23.55 9.80 -8.85
CA ASN A 1 23.48 9.66 -10.31
C ASN A 1 22.19 8.98 -10.77
N GLY A 2 21.28 8.61 -9.86
CA GLY A 2 19.98 8.02 -10.16
C GLY A 2 19.98 6.55 -10.58
N LYS A 3 21.11 5.84 -10.43
CA LYS A 3 21.16 4.40 -10.72
C LYS A 3 20.42 3.63 -9.63
N VAL A 4 19.49 2.76 -10.00
CA VAL A 4 18.84 1.82 -9.08
C VAL A 4 19.87 0.75 -8.69
N LEU A 5 20.07 0.57 -7.38
CA LEU A 5 21.01 -0.43 -6.87
C LEU A 5 20.27 -1.68 -6.37
N ARG A 6 19.08 -1.49 -5.81
CA ARG A 6 18.23 -2.54 -5.25
C ARG A 6 16.77 -2.15 -5.40
N SER A 7 15.91 -3.14 -5.45
CA SER A 7 14.45 -2.95 -5.42
C SER A 7 13.84 -4.19 -4.76
N HIS A 8 13.19 -4.00 -3.65
CA HIS A 8 12.53 -5.08 -2.90
C HIS A 8 11.09 -4.65 -2.59
N PRO A 9 10.08 -5.48 -2.86
CA PRO A 9 8.70 -5.17 -2.50
C PRO A 9 8.49 -5.35 -1.00
N PHE A 10 7.93 -4.34 -0.33
CA PHE A 10 7.50 -4.44 1.06
C PHE A 10 5.99 -4.74 1.20
N ALA A 11 5.27 -4.79 0.08
CA ALA A 11 3.85 -5.12 0.00
C ALA A 11 3.58 -6.02 -1.20
N ALA A 12 2.40 -6.63 -1.25
CA ALA A 12 1.97 -7.40 -2.40
C ALA A 12 1.80 -6.50 -3.64
N VAL A 13 2.32 -6.95 -4.78
CA VAL A 13 2.25 -6.27 -6.08
C VAL A 13 1.72 -7.25 -7.11
N THR A 14 0.66 -6.87 -7.84
CA THR A 14 0.06 -7.73 -8.88
C THR A 14 0.37 -7.27 -10.29
N TRP A 15 0.69 -5.98 -10.50
CA TRP A 15 0.90 -5.37 -11.82
C TRP A 15 2.34 -5.44 -12.33
N ALA A 16 3.28 -5.78 -11.47
CA ALA A 16 4.69 -5.94 -11.84
C ALA A 16 5.31 -7.14 -11.12
N THR A 17 6.29 -7.78 -11.73
CA THR A 17 7.03 -8.90 -11.15
C THR A 17 8.26 -8.46 -10.38
N HIS A 18 8.98 -7.47 -10.90
CA HIS A 18 10.19 -6.89 -10.30
C HIS A 18 10.55 -5.58 -10.99
N VAL A 19 11.57 -4.90 -10.48
CA VAL A 19 12.19 -3.75 -11.18
C VAL A 19 13.48 -4.23 -11.84
N ASP A 20 13.58 -4.01 -13.14
CA ASP A 20 14.82 -4.21 -13.87
C ASP A 20 15.88 -3.19 -13.38
N LEU A 21 16.98 -3.67 -12.82
CA LEU A 21 17.99 -2.82 -12.22
C LEU A 21 18.88 -2.07 -13.25
N GLU A 22 18.89 -2.51 -14.51
CA GLU A 22 19.64 -1.83 -15.56
C GLU A 22 18.87 -0.60 -16.06
N THR A 23 17.57 -0.77 -16.30
CA THR A 23 16.70 0.28 -16.80
C THR A 23 16.04 1.11 -15.71
N GLY A 24 15.92 0.58 -14.50
CA GLY A 24 15.18 1.16 -13.39
C GLY A 24 13.66 1.11 -13.59
N ARG A 25 13.17 0.30 -14.54
CA ARG A 25 11.76 0.18 -14.86
C ARG A 25 11.14 -1.08 -14.28
N PRO A 26 9.86 -1.03 -13.84
CA PRO A 26 9.15 -2.23 -13.46
C PRO A 26 8.93 -3.13 -14.70
N VAL A 27 9.06 -4.43 -14.50
CA VAL A 27 8.67 -5.45 -15.49
C VAL A 27 7.21 -5.79 -15.24
N GLU A 28 6.36 -5.45 -16.18
CA GLU A 28 4.91 -5.59 -16.07
C GLU A 28 4.50 -7.07 -15.95
N ASN A 29 3.48 -7.32 -15.15
CA ASN A 29 2.84 -8.61 -15.01
C ASN A 29 1.53 -8.59 -15.81
N PRO A 30 1.33 -9.49 -16.80
CA PRO A 30 0.08 -9.56 -17.56
C PRO A 30 -1.19 -9.72 -16.73
N ALA A 31 -1.08 -10.26 -15.51
CA ALA A 31 -2.21 -10.36 -14.59
C ALA A 31 -2.74 -9.00 -14.09
N GLY A 32 -1.94 -7.94 -14.19
CA GLY A 32 -2.32 -6.57 -13.88
C GLY A 32 -2.78 -5.75 -15.09
N ASP A 33 -2.80 -6.35 -16.28
CA ASP A 33 -3.29 -5.67 -17.49
C ASP A 33 -4.82 -5.53 -17.44
N TYR A 34 -5.27 -4.27 -17.39
CA TYR A 34 -6.68 -3.91 -17.31
C TYR A 34 -7.24 -3.36 -18.63
N THR A 35 -6.47 -3.43 -19.72
CA THR A 35 -6.84 -2.80 -20.99
C THR A 35 -7.97 -3.54 -21.72
N GLU A 36 -8.06 -4.85 -21.62
CA GLU A 36 -9.09 -5.65 -22.29
C GLU A 36 -10.31 -5.92 -21.40
N ASN A 37 -10.12 -6.61 -20.29
CA ASN A 37 -11.21 -7.13 -19.46
C ASN A 37 -11.32 -6.45 -18.08
N GLY A 38 -10.42 -5.51 -17.81
CA GLY A 38 -10.23 -5.00 -16.46
C GLY A 38 -9.46 -5.98 -15.58
N ALA A 39 -8.86 -5.48 -14.50
CA ALA A 39 -8.09 -6.29 -13.56
C ALA A 39 -8.11 -5.70 -12.15
N TRP A 40 -8.02 -6.57 -11.15
CA TRP A 40 -7.65 -6.18 -9.81
C TRP A 40 -6.17 -5.87 -9.74
N VAL A 41 -5.85 -4.65 -9.32
CA VAL A 41 -4.46 -4.18 -9.19
C VAL A 41 -4.15 -3.89 -7.74
N LEU A 42 -3.03 -4.42 -7.26
CA LEU A 42 -2.48 -4.23 -5.94
C LEU A 42 -1.01 -3.77 -6.08
N PRO A 43 -0.60 -2.70 -5.36
CA PRO A 43 -1.43 -1.77 -4.61
C PRO A 43 -2.36 -0.96 -5.53
N GLY A 44 -3.52 -0.58 -4.97
CA GLY A 44 -4.48 0.30 -5.64
C GLY A 44 -4.00 1.76 -5.69
N PRO A 45 -4.90 2.72 -5.99
CA PRO A 45 -4.52 4.11 -6.27
C PRO A 45 -3.94 4.87 -5.07
N LEU A 46 -4.14 4.36 -3.85
CA LEU A 46 -3.54 4.94 -2.64
C LEU A 46 -2.09 4.47 -2.39
N GLY A 47 -1.59 3.52 -3.22
CA GLY A 47 -0.27 2.93 -3.05
C GLY A 47 -0.22 1.90 -1.90
N ALA A 48 0.95 1.30 -1.70
CA ALA A 48 1.21 0.39 -0.57
C ALA A 48 1.61 1.14 0.70
N HIS A 49 1.95 2.40 0.58
CA HIS A 49 2.26 3.38 1.61
C HIS A 49 1.93 4.76 1.06
N ASN A 50 1.49 5.66 1.91
CA ASN A 50 1.11 7.01 1.50
C ASN A 50 1.75 8.04 2.44
N TRP A 51 1.00 9.01 2.95
CA TRP A 51 1.47 10.11 3.80
C TRP A 51 1.81 9.71 5.25
N GLN A 52 1.39 8.54 5.69
CA GLN A 52 1.63 8.06 7.05
C GLN A 52 3.13 7.99 7.34
N ALA A 53 3.58 8.51 8.48
CA ALA A 53 5.00 8.55 8.81
C ALA A 53 5.59 7.14 8.92
N MET A 54 6.75 6.94 8.29
CA MET A 54 7.64 5.80 8.53
C MET A 54 8.66 6.18 9.60
N SER A 55 9.23 5.17 10.25
CA SER A 55 10.36 5.35 11.15
C SER A 55 11.52 4.46 10.74
N ILE A 56 12.75 4.90 11.00
CA ILE A 56 13.96 4.14 10.66
C ILE A 56 14.79 3.93 11.92
N ASP A 57 15.21 2.70 12.15
CA ASP A 57 16.23 2.33 13.13
C ASP A 57 17.55 2.06 12.39
N LEU A 58 18.50 2.98 12.52
CA LEU A 58 19.79 2.89 11.85
C LEU A 58 20.70 1.82 12.47
N GLU A 59 20.52 1.50 13.74
CA GLU A 59 21.32 0.46 14.42
C GLU A 59 20.86 -0.93 13.99
N ALA A 60 19.55 -1.15 13.94
CA ALA A 60 18.98 -2.40 13.46
C ALA A 60 18.95 -2.52 11.92
N GLY A 61 19.12 -1.41 11.19
CA GLY A 61 18.99 -1.38 9.73
C GLY A 61 17.56 -1.60 9.24
N LEU A 62 16.56 -1.29 10.06
CA LEU A 62 15.16 -1.56 9.77
C LEU A 62 14.37 -0.29 9.52
N ALA A 63 13.46 -0.37 8.54
CA ALA A 63 12.41 0.61 8.31
C ALA A 63 11.08 0.06 8.84
N TYR A 64 10.40 0.83 9.68
CA TYR A 64 9.05 0.53 10.15
C TYR A 64 8.06 1.21 9.22
N ILE A 65 7.30 0.40 8.47
CA ILE A 65 6.46 0.86 7.37
C ILE A 65 4.99 0.55 7.67
N PRO A 66 4.13 1.57 7.80
CA PRO A 66 2.69 1.37 7.80
C PRO A 66 2.25 1.03 6.38
N THR A 67 1.92 -0.24 6.15
CA THR A 67 1.65 -0.80 4.83
C THR A 67 0.16 -0.97 4.62
N GLN A 68 -0.31 -0.61 3.42
CA GLN A 68 -1.69 -0.83 3.00
C GLN A 68 -1.73 -1.70 1.74
N GLU A 69 -2.47 -2.78 1.81
CA GLU A 69 -2.72 -3.67 0.68
C GLU A 69 -4.21 -3.54 0.30
N ASN A 70 -4.54 -2.42 -0.36
CA ASN A 70 -5.89 -2.11 -0.77
C ASN A 70 -6.00 -2.28 -2.29
N PRO A 71 -6.65 -3.36 -2.77
CA PRO A 71 -6.82 -3.58 -4.20
C PRO A 71 -7.83 -2.62 -4.81
N PHE A 72 -7.65 -2.32 -6.08
CA PHE A 72 -8.61 -1.54 -6.85
C PHE A 72 -8.84 -2.22 -8.19
N PHE A 73 -10.11 -2.24 -8.64
CA PHE A 73 -10.45 -2.76 -9.96
C PHE A 73 -10.29 -1.67 -11.00
N TYR A 74 -9.36 -1.86 -11.92
CA TYR A 74 -9.16 -0.96 -13.04
C TYR A 74 -9.80 -1.56 -14.30
N ALA A 75 -10.40 -0.71 -15.11
CA ALA A 75 -10.80 -0.99 -16.47
C ALA A 75 -10.55 0.28 -17.31
N ILE A 76 -10.17 0.11 -18.57
CA ILE A 76 -9.97 1.24 -19.46
C ILE A 76 -11.33 1.76 -19.96
N GLN A 77 -11.40 3.06 -20.25
CA GLN A 77 -12.62 3.66 -20.82
C GLN A 77 -13.00 3.00 -22.14
N GLU A 78 -14.26 2.63 -22.30
CA GLU A 78 -14.78 2.04 -23.54
C GLU A 78 -14.62 2.97 -24.76
N ASP A 79 -14.76 4.28 -24.56
CA ASP A 79 -14.52 5.25 -25.62
C ASP A 79 -13.04 5.24 -26.08
N TYR A 80 -12.12 5.06 -25.12
CA TYR A 80 -10.70 4.95 -25.44
C TYR A 80 -10.38 3.69 -26.26
N LYS A 81 -10.98 2.55 -25.93
CA LYS A 81 -10.82 1.31 -26.70
C LYS A 81 -11.21 1.51 -28.17
N LYS A 82 -12.24 2.31 -28.43
CA LYS A 82 -12.79 2.56 -29.76
C LYS A 82 -12.03 3.64 -30.55
N THR A 83 -11.56 4.66 -29.86
CA THR A 83 -11.05 5.90 -30.49
C THR A 83 -9.57 6.14 -30.26
N GLY A 84 -8.95 5.50 -29.27
CA GLY A 84 -7.60 5.79 -28.80
C GLY A 84 -7.48 7.12 -28.05
N VAL A 85 -8.61 7.76 -27.72
CA VAL A 85 -8.62 9.07 -27.05
C VAL A 85 -9.40 9.00 -25.74
N PHE A 86 -8.78 9.39 -24.65
CA PHE A 86 -9.46 9.49 -23.35
C PHE A 86 -10.47 10.65 -23.36
N LYS A 87 -11.69 10.34 -22.95
CA LYS A 87 -12.74 11.32 -22.77
C LYS A 87 -12.55 12.05 -21.46
N TRP A 88 -12.29 13.36 -21.55
CA TRP A 88 -12.26 14.23 -20.39
C TRP A 88 -13.67 14.76 -20.08
N THR A 89 -14.08 14.71 -18.81
CA THR A 89 -15.39 15.20 -18.35
C THR A 89 -15.21 16.23 -17.24
N PRO A 90 -15.70 17.48 -17.42
CA PRO A 90 -15.61 18.51 -16.39
C PRO A 90 -16.24 18.09 -15.06
N GLY A 91 -15.62 18.42 -13.94
CA GLY A 91 -16.13 18.15 -12.61
C GLY A 91 -16.05 16.69 -12.15
N GLN A 92 -15.39 15.82 -12.91
CA GLN A 92 -15.15 14.44 -12.57
C GLN A 92 -13.66 14.12 -12.42
N TRP A 93 -13.36 13.02 -11.76
CA TRP A 93 -12.00 12.49 -11.69
C TRP A 93 -11.64 11.83 -13.02
N ASN A 94 -10.78 12.51 -13.79
CA ASN A 94 -10.35 12.05 -15.10
C ASN A 94 -9.04 11.26 -14.98
N MET A 95 -9.13 10.04 -14.52
CA MET A 95 -7.99 9.15 -14.25
C MET A 95 -7.66 8.20 -15.41
N GLY A 96 -8.31 8.36 -16.57
CA GLY A 96 -8.10 7.48 -17.73
C GLY A 96 -8.72 6.09 -17.61
N ILE A 97 -9.48 5.83 -16.55
CA ILE A 97 -10.17 4.56 -16.31
C ILE A 97 -11.69 4.72 -16.39
N GLU A 98 -12.38 3.59 -16.55
CA GLU A 98 -13.83 3.55 -16.61
C GLU A 98 -14.44 3.74 -15.21
N MET A 99 -15.01 4.93 -14.96
CA MET A 99 -15.60 5.29 -13.68
C MET A 99 -17.13 5.11 -13.65
N SER A 100 -17.79 5.18 -14.81
CA SER A 100 -19.25 5.15 -14.87
C SER A 100 -19.82 3.77 -14.50
N SER A 101 -19.10 2.71 -14.79
CA SER A 101 -19.48 1.33 -14.47
C SER A 101 -18.62 0.70 -13.36
N LEU A 102 -17.82 1.49 -12.64
CA LEU A 102 -16.87 0.98 -11.64
C LEU A 102 -17.55 0.08 -10.60
N ALA A 103 -18.67 0.51 -10.03
CA ALA A 103 -19.37 -0.28 -9.02
C ALA A 103 -19.84 -1.63 -9.56
N GLN A 104 -20.36 -1.66 -10.78
CA GLN A 104 -20.80 -2.90 -11.43
C GLN A 104 -19.61 -3.81 -11.76
N ASN A 105 -18.51 -3.23 -12.22
CA ASN A 105 -17.28 -3.98 -12.50
C ASN A 105 -16.72 -4.61 -11.23
N ILE A 106 -16.69 -3.90 -10.11
CA ILE A 106 -16.30 -4.43 -8.80
C ILE A 106 -17.20 -5.60 -8.41
N LEU A 107 -18.52 -5.44 -8.47
CA LEU A 107 -19.49 -6.48 -8.09
C LEU A 107 -19.33 -7.74 -8.95
N ASN A 108 -19.15 -7.58 -10.26
CA ASN A 108 -18.99 -8.70 -11.19
C ASN A 108 -17.69 -9.48 -10.98
N ASN A 109 -16.69 -8.87 -10.34
CA ASN A 109 -15.37 -9.47 -10.14
C ASN A 109 -15.02 -9.66 -8.64
N LEU A 110 -15.99 -9.59 -7.76
CA LEU A 110 -15.77 -9.61 -6.30
C LEU A 110 -15.10 -10.91 -5.82
N GLU A 111 -15.44 -12.05 -6.43
CA GLU A 111 -14.88 -13.35 -6.07
C GLU A 111 -13.36 -13.44 -6.32
N SER A 112 -12.86 -12.68 -7.30
CA SER A 112 -11.43 -12.64 -7.64
C SER A 112 -10.66 -11.50 -6.94
N GLN A 113 -11.33 -10.74 -6.06
CA GLN A 113 -10.71 -9.63 -5.36
C GLN A 113 -9.59 -10.13 -4.43
N PRO A 114 -8.35 -9.60 -4.54
CA PRO A 114 -7.32 -9.83 -3.55
C PRO A 114 -7.80 -9.34 -2.18
N LYS A 115 -7.46 -10.09 -1.13
CA LYS A 115 -7.87 -9.74 0.24
C LYS A 115 -7.26 -8.39 0.64
N PRO A 116 -8.07 -7.38 0.99
CA PRO A 116 -7.55 -6.13 1.52
C PRO A 116 -6.89 -6.34 2.87
N GLY A 117 -5.86 -5.54 3.18
CA GLY A 117 -5.19 -5.62 4.47
C GLY A 117 -4.45 -4.33 4.82
N GLY A 118 -4.28 -4.12 6.12
CA GLY A 118 -3.35 -3.16 6.67
C GLY A 118 -2.33 -3.90 7.52
N PHE A 119 -1.09 -3.47 7.47
CA PHE A 119 0.00 -4.12 8.21
C PHE A 119 0.97 -3.08 8.75
N LEU A 120 1.53 -3.40 9.92
CA LEU A 120 2.70 -2.74 10.44
C LEU A 120 3.89 -3.66 10.17
N LYS A 121 4.90 -3.19 9.44
CA LYS A 121 6.04 -4.04 9.04
C LYS A 121 7.36 -3.45 9.50
N ALA A 122 8.24 -4.30 10.04
CA ALA A 122 9.65 -4.01 10.12
C ALA A 122 10.35 -4.64 8.92
N PHE A 123 10.93 -3.82 8.10
CA PHE A 123 11.46 -4.20 6.79
C PHE A 123 12.94 -3.82 6.68
N ASP A 124 13.76 -4.75 6.26
CA ASP A 124 15.16 -4.47 5.91
C ASP A 124 15.24 -4.04 4.43
N PRO A 125 15.51 -2.76 4.14
CA PRO A 125 15.58 -2.28 2.77
C PRO A 125 16.81 -2.74 1.99
N LEU A 126 17.82 -3.30 2.67
CA LEU A 126 19.02 -3.81 2.02
C LEU A 126 18.86 -5.25 1.53
N THR A 127 18.18 -6.08 2.29
CA THR A 127 17.95 -7.49 1.97
C THR A 127 16.59 -7.78 1.37
N GLY A 128 15.60 -6.91 1.63
CA GLY A 128 14.21 -7.14 1.27
C GLY A 128 13.45 -8.04 2.25
N GLU A 129 14.05 -8.36 3.38
CA GLU A 129 13.43 -9.21 4.39
C GLU A 129 12.44 -8.42 5.24
N THR A 130 11.23 -8.96 5.42
CA THR A 130 10.31 -8.49 6.44
C THR A 130 10.58 -9.26 7.73
N LYS A 131 11.12 -8.58 8.74
CA LYS A 131 11.45 -9.18 10.05
C LYS A 131 10.21 -9.58 10.79
N TRP A 132 9.22 -8.69 10.83
CA TRP A 132 7.89 -8.98 11.36
C TRP A 132 6.82 -8.20 10.62
N SER A 133 5.60 -8.71 10.68
CA SER A 133 4.41 -8.10 10.07
C SER A 133 3.21 -8.31 10.99
N VAL A 134 2.66 -7.22 11.50
CA VAL A 134 1.48 -7.23 12.38
C VAL A 134 0.28 -6.74 11.59
N PRO A 135 -0.77 -7.57 11.42
CA PRO A 135 -2.00 -7.13 10.79
C PRO A 135 -2.73 -6.11 11.67
N ILE A 136 -3.26 -5.06 11.05
CA ILE A 136 -4.13 -4.09 11.71
C ILE A 136 -5.55 -4.16 11.13
N PRO A 137 -6.59 -3.79 11.92
CA PRO A 137 -7.99 -3.97 11.52
C PRO A 137 -8.38 -3.19 10.26
N HIS A 138 -7.66 -2.11 9.97
CA HIS A 138 -7.93 -1.25 8.83
C HIS A 138 -6.64 -0.73 8.22
N TYR A 139 -6.57 -0.56 6.90
CA TYR A 139 -5.37 -0.05 6.23
C TYR A 139 -5.05 1.43 6.55
N TRP A 140 -6.04 2.25 6.95
CA TRP A 140 -5.79 3.61 7.44
C TRP A 140 -5.22 3.59 8.85
N ASN A 141 -4.17 4.34 9.08
CA ASN A 141 -3.48 4.45 10.36
C ASN A 141 -2.73 5.78 10.47
N GLY A 142 -2.21 6.10 11.65
CA GLY A 142 -1.48 7.34 11.93
C GLY A 142 0.01 7.31 11.59
N GLY A 143 0.53 6.17 11.14
CA GLY A 143 1.97 6.01 10.94
C GLY A 143 2.72 5.58 12.20
N PHE A 144 4.04 5.53 12.12
CA PHE A 144 4.93 5.06 13.17
C PHE A 144 5.76 6.16 13.82
N LEU A 145 6.00 5.99 15.13
CA LEU A 145 7.08 6.63 15.86
C LEU A 145 7.97 5.55 16.47
N GLY A 146 9.21 5.44 15.99
CA GLY A 146 10.24 4.60 16.62
C GLY A 146 10.98 5.35 17.71
N THR A 147 11.32 4.66 18.79
CA THR A 147 12.08 5.22 19.92
C THR A 147 13.38 4.45 20.16
N ALA A 148 14.37 5.13 20.73
CA ALA A 148 15.62 4.50 21.18
C ALA A 148 15.40 3.48 22.32
N GLY A 149 14.25 3.57 23.02
CA GLY A 149 13.91 2.68 24.13
C GLY A 149 13.34 1.31 23.71
N GLY A 150 13.43 0.93 22.44
CA GLY A 150 13.00 -0.39 21.99
C GLY A 150 11.50 -0.49 21.64
N LEU A 151 10.79 0.63 21.56
CA LEU A 151 9.37 0.66 21.24
C LEU A 151 9.10 1.37 19.91
N VAL A 152 8.08 0.90 19.23
CA VAL A 152 7.41 1.64 18.14
C VAL A 152 5.96 1.90 18.50
N PHE A 153 5.49 3.11 18.27
CA PHE A 153 4.14 3.55 18.55
C PHE A 153 3.34 3.73 17.27
N GLN A 154 2.05 3.43 17.32
CA GLN A 154 1.14 3.59 16.20
C GLN A 154 -0.28 3.85 16.70
N GLY A 155 -0.98 4.77 16.02
CA GLY A 155 -2.41 4.97 16.17
C GLY A 155 -3.16 4.44 14.95
N ASP A 156 -4.36 3.91 15.14
CA ASP A 156 -5.17 3.39 14.04
C ASP A 156 -6.49 4.15 13.82
N ALA A 157 -7.17 3.81 12.72
CA ALA A 157 -8.43 4.44 12.36
C ALA A 157 -9.61 4.07 13.29
N LEU A 158 -9.47 3.02 14.10
CA LEU A 158 -10.48 2.58 15.06
C LEU A 158 -10.28 3.19 16.45
N GLY A 159 -9.22 3.99 16.63
CA GLY A 159 -8.95 4.72 17.86
C GLY A 159 -8.05 3.99 18.83
N MET A 160 -7.38 2.92 18.41
CA MET A 160 -6.38 2.27 19.24
C MET A 160 -5.03 2.94 19.07
N PHE A 161 -4.42 3.33 20.19
CA PHE A 161 -3.03 3.75 20.26
C PHE A 161 -2.23 2.65 20.95
N SER A 162 -1.23 2.14 20.23
CA SER A 162 -0.51 0.93 20.67
C SER A 162 0.99 1.14 20.66
N ALA A 163 1.68 0.44 21.57
CA ALA A 163 3.13 0.31 21.60
C ALA A 163 3.50 -1.14 21.29
N TYR A 164 4.47 -1.31 20.42
CA TYR A 164 4.99 -2.60 19.99
C TYR A 164 6.47 -2.68 20.31
N ASP A 165 6.93 -3.88 20.62
CA ASP A 165 8.35 -4.20 20.67
C ASP A 165 8.96 -4.04 19.26
N LYS A 166 10.02 -3.28 19.14
CA LYS A 166 10.62 -2.95 17.84
C LYS A 166 11.29 -4.14 17.14
N GLU A 167 11.71 -5.17 17.89
CA GLU A 167 12.42 -6.33 17.36
C GLU A 167 11.47 -7.44 16.92
N THR A 168 10.37 -7.62 17.66
CA THR A 168 9.45 -8.75 17.48
C THR A 168 8.11 -8.36 16.87
N GLY A 169 7.70 -7.10 16.99
CA GLY A 169 6.36 -6.64 16.62
C GLY A 169 5.29 -7.06 17.64
N GLU A 170 5.65 -7.61 18.77
CA GLU A 170 4.70 -7.92 19.84
C GLU A 170 4.06 -6.65 20.39
N ARG A 171 2.72 -6.63 20.49
CA ARG A 171 2.01 -5.51 21.09
C ARG A 171 2.10 -5.59 22.60
N LEU A 172 2.84 -4.65 23.19
CA LEU A 172 3.12 -4.61 24.63
C LEU A 172 2.11 -3.77 25.42
N TRP A 173 1.49 -2.79 24.75
CA TRP A 173 0.55 -1.88 25.38
C TRP A 173 -0.45 -1.33 24.36
N GLU A 174 -1.66 -1.02 24.82
CA GLU A 174 -2.68 -0.36 24.02
C GLU A 174 -3.56 0.57 24.87
N PHE A 175 -4.07 1.62 24.24
CA PHE A 175 -5.02 2.55 24.82
C PHE A 175 -6.09 2.93 23.80
N ASN A 176 -7.36 2.87 24.19
CA ASN A 176 -8.45 3.32 23.33
C ASN A 176 -8.67 4.82 23.53
N THR A 177 -8.49 5.59 22.47
CA THR A 177 -8.67 7.05 22.44
C THR A 177 -10.11 7.46 22.16
N TYR A 178 -10.99 6.50 21.84
CA TYR A 178 -12.40 6.71 21.43
C TYR A 178 -12.58 7.59 20.19
N THR A 179 -11.52 7.84 19.44
CA THR A 179 -11.53 8.59 18.18
C THR A 179 -10.41 8.10 17.26
N SER A 180 -10.63 8.17 15.94
CA SER A 180 -9.61 7.78 14.97
C SER A 180 -8.32 8.56 15.17
N MET A 181 -7.20 7.86 15.15
CA MET A 181 -5.86 8.43 15.19
C MET A 181 -5.21 8.30 13.80
N LEU A 182 -5.32 9.37 13.02
CA LEU A 182 -4.74 9.43 11.67
C LEU A 182 -3.48 10.30 11.61
N ALA A 183 -3.26 11.17 12.60
CA ALA A 183 -2.01 11.90 12.73
C ALA A 183 -0.90 10.98 13.28
N PRO A 184 0.35 11.12 12.81
CA PRO A 184 1.46 10.37 13.37
C PRO A 184 1.72 10.78 14.83
N PRO A 185 2.13 9.85 15.69
CA PRO A 185 2.65 10.19 17.01
C PRO A 185 3.96 10.98 16.87
N ILE A 186 4.22 11.87 17.84
CA ILE A 186 5.40 12.73 17.90
C ILE A 186 6.03 12.66 19.28
#